data_d064cc70ddf61f824385d7b707469ece
#
_entry.id   d064cc70ddf61f824385d7b707469ece
#
_cell.length_a   1.000
_cell.length_b   1.000
_cell.length_c   1.000
_cell.angle_alpha   90.00
_cell.angle_beta   90.00
_cell.angle_gamma   90.00
#
_symmetry.space_group_name_H-M   'P 1'
#
loop_
_entity.id
_entity.type
_entity.pdbx_description
1 polymer ?
#
loop_
_entity_poly.entity_id
_entity_poly.type
_entity_poly.pdbx_seq_one_letter_code
_entity_poly.pdbx_strand_id
1 'polypeptide(L)'
;MADPAPNAPDRPRLEPMALAAFLVALVLGWCPLTALGAIVLAAIALRRIRRPGVARTGNGLAIAAMVIATGILFTEGWLLGELQTEVQESMEAQAVDSIEASLTVLSAVAAEWDERSTPPAEKERAEFAREIAAQAGAVRQVTVTRRSVEGLTEPIISTAFNASCERGTVFGNATFATVPATLPPKLVLRSIEVEFAGVRVQLPAVDAGPTAPPTIAPTAPLPEPSTP
;
A
#
# COMPACT_ATOMS: atom_id res chain seq x y z
N MET A 1 -77.31 -24.89 8.79
CA MET A 1 -75.88 -25.03 8.38
C MET A 1 -75.45 -23.64 7.95
N ALA A 2 -74.62 -22.99 8.76
CA ALA A 2 -74.06 -21.69 8.41
C ALA A 2 -72.81 -21.92 7.56
N ASP A 3 -72.78 -21.31 6.39
CA ASP A 3 -71.60 -21.30 5.50
C ASP A 3 -70.39 -20.73 6.25
N PRO A 4 -69.21 -21.38 6.21
CA PRO A 4 -68.02 -20.81 6.80
C PRO A 4 -67.70 -19.49 6.11
N ALA A 5 -67.55 -18.44 6.91
CA ALA A 5 -67.18 -17.10 6.45
C ALA A 5 -65.98 -17.18 5.50
N PRO A 6 -65.98 -16.47 4.35
CA PRO A 6 -64.87 -16.49 3.43
C PRO A 6 -63.61 -16.03 4.15
N ASN A 7 -62.55 -16.84 4.10
CA ASN A 7 -61.22 -16.58 4.70
C ASN A 7 -60.77 -15.15 4.27
N ALA A 8 -60.63 -14.27 5.27
CA ALA A 8 -60.09 -12.94 5.04
C ALA A 8 -58.71 -13.09 4.35
N PRO A 9 -58.43 -12.32 3.28
CA PRO A 9 -57.20 -12.41 2.54
C PRO A 9 -56.05 -12.22 3.49
N ASP A 10 -55.12 -13.18 3.54
CA ASP A 10 -53.91 -13.13 4.36
C ASP A 10 -53.18 -11.83 4.05
N ARG A 11 -53.10 -10.94 5.04
CA ARG A 11 -52.36 -9.67 4.91
C ARG A 11 -50.93 -9.99 4.58
N PRO A 12 -50.35 -9.40 3.51
CA PRO A 12 -48.97 -9.62 3.13
C PRO A 12 -48.04 -9.21 4.29
N ARG A 13 -47.29 -10.19 4.84
CA ARG A 13 -46.37 -9.97 5.95
C ARG A 13 -45.02 -9.55 5.42
N LEU A 14 -44.47 -8.47 5.99
CA LEU A 14 -43.15 -7.98 5.67
C LEU A 14 -42.10 -9.00 6.08
N GLU A 15 -41.20 -9.37 5.18
CA GLU A 15 -40.12 -10.31 5.48
C GLU A 15 -39.12 -9.68 6.46
N PRO A 16 -38.95 -10.20 7.68
CA PRO A 16 -38.10 -9.60 8.70
C PRO A 16 -36.63 -9.54 8.29
N MET A 17 -36.16 -10.47 7.47
CA MET A 17 -34.78 -10.43 6.95
C MET A 17 -34.56 -9.33 5.96
N ALA A 18 -35.54 -8.93 5.17
CA ALA A 18 -35.42 -7.79 4.26
C ALA A 18 -35.28 -6.47 5.04
N LEU A 19 -36.03 -6.32 6.12
CA LEU A 19 -35.94 -5.18 7.03
C LEU A 19 -34.58 -5.16 7.74
N ALA A 20 -34.16 -6.32 8.27
CA ALA A 20 -32.85 -6.43 8.94
C ALA A 20 -31.69 -6.11 7.98
N ALA A 21 -31.72 -6.63 6.75
CA ALA A 21 -30.70 -6.32 5.74
C ALA A 21 -30.63 -4.81 5.43
N PHE A 22 -31.79 -4.18 5.31
CA PHE A 22 -31.87 -2.74 5.04
C PHE A 22 -31.33 -1.91 6.21
N LEU A 23 -31.68 -2.25 7.46
CA LEU A 23 -31.18 -1.57 8.65
C LEU A 23 -29.67 -1.77 8.83
N VAL A 24 -29.17 -2.97 8.60
CA VAL A 24 -27.73 -3.25 8.64
C VAL A 24 -26.99 -2.45 7.58
N ALA A 25 -27.50 -2.40 6.35
CA ALA A 25 -26.89 -1.61 5.28
C ALA A 25 -26.88 -0.11 5.61
N LEU A 26 -27.97 0.40 6.22
CA LEU A 26 -28.11 1.83 6.50
C LEU A 26 -27.28 2.29 7.71
N VAL A 27 -27.26 1.49 8.79
CA VAL A 27 -26.68 1.89 10.09
C VAL A 27 -25.22 1.42 10.22
N LEU A 28 -24.92 0.23 9.74
CA LEU A 28 -23.62 -0.42 9.91
C LEU A 28 -22.84 -0.55 8.59
N GLY A 29 -23.36 0.00 7.51
CA GLY A 29 -22.75 -0.12 6.17
C GLY A 29 -21.39 0.53 6.02
N TRP A 30 -20.96 1.33 6.99
CA TRP A 30 -19.64 1.99 7.01
C TRP A 30 -18.47 1.02 7.22
N CYS A 31 -18.71 -0.25 7.42
CA CYS A 31 -17.67 -1.27 7.54
C CYS A 31 -17.83 -2.28 6.40
N PRO A 32 -16.78 -2.57 5.61
CA PRO A 32 -16.88 -3.48 4.46
C PRO A 32 -17.39 -4.87 4.84
N LEU A 33 -17.09 -5.37 6.04
CA LEU A 33 -17.60 -6.65 6.52
C LEU A 33 -19.11 -6.64 6.76
N THR A 34 -19.64 -5.54 7.30
CA THR A 34 -21.08 -5.40 7.54
C THR A 34 -21.84 -5.14 6.26
N ALA A 35 -21.26 -4.41 5.29
CA ALA A 35 -21.82 -4.25 3.96
C ALA A 35 -21.94 -5.59 3.21
N LEU A 36 -20.92 -6.45 3.27
CA LEU A 36 -20.99 -7.83 2.76
C LEU A 36 -22.08 -8.63 3.47
N GLY A 37 -22.19 -8.53 4.79
CA GLY A 37 -23.26 -9.16 5.56
C GLY A 37 -24.65 -8.71 5.14
N ALA A 38 -24.85 -7.42 4.88
CA ALA A 38 -26.11 -6.87 4.37
C ALA A 38 -26.47 -7.42 2.99
N ILE A 39 -25.51 -7.58 2.08
CA ILE A 39 -25.71 -8.17 0.74
C ILE A 39 -26.17 -9.63 0.89
N VAL A 40 -25.50 -10.41 1.74
CA VAL A 40 -25.87 -11.83 1.98
C VAL A 40 -27.28 -11.94 2.56
N LEU A 41 -27.62 -11.12 3.56
CA LEU A 41 -28.96 -11.09 4.15
C LEU A 41 -30.03 -10.69 3.11
N ALA A 42 -29.76 -9.69 2.29
CA ALA A 42 -30.64 -9.25 1.21
C ALA A 42 -30.86 -10.37 0.18
N ALA A 43 -29.81 -11.09 -0.21
CA ALA A 43 -29.89 -12.22 -1.13
C ALA A 43 -30.73 -13.37 -0.55
N ILE A 44 -30.56 -13.68 0.74
CA ILE A 44 -31.37 -14.69 1.44
C ILE A 44 -32.86 -14.24 1.50
N ALA A 45 -33.11 -12.98 1.83
CA ALA A 45 -34.45 -12.40 1.86
C ALA A 45 -35.15 -12.50 0.48
N LEU A 46 -34.44 -12.10 -0.59
CA LEU A 46 -34.94 -12.22 -1.96
C LEU A 46 -35.28 -13.68 -2.34
N ARG A 47 -34.41 -14.61 -1.98
CA ARG A 47 -34.64 -16.05 -2.21
C ARG A 47 -35.86 -16.59 -1.45
N ARG A 48 -36.11 -16.08 -0.23
CA ARG A 48 -37.30 -16.46 0.58
C ARG A 48 -38.58 -15.84 0.05
N ILE A 49 -38.55 -14.58 -0.39
CA ILE A 49 -39.70 -13.87 -0.97
C ILE A 49 -40.16 -14.54 -2.28
N ARG A 50 -39.21 -15.04 -3.08
CA ARG A 50 -39.49 -15.71 -4.36
C ARG A 50 -40.01 -17.14 -4.25
N ARG A 51 -40.09 -17.74 -3.04
CA ARG A 51 -40.63 -19.08 -2.89
C ARG A 51 -42.13 -19.08 -3.11
N PRO A 52 -42.69 -19.98 -3.97
CA PRO A 52 -44.12 -20.09 -4.20
C PRO A 52 -44.85 -20.55 -2.93
N GLY A 53 -46.03 -20.00 -2.68
CA GLY A 53 -46.92 -20.39 -1.60
C GLY A 53 -46.92 -19.50 -0.36
N VAL A 54 -46.10 -18.43 -0.29
CA VAL A 54 -46.12 -17.51 0.85
C VAL A 54 -46.18 -16.07 0.33
N ALA A 55 -47.28 -15.36 0.64
CA ALA A 55 -47.44 -13.95 0.31
C ALA A 55 -46.57 -13.08 1.21
N ARG A 56 -45.27 -12.92 0.86
CA ARG A 56 -44.30 -12.07 1.56
C ARG A 56 -44.01 -10.82 0.75
N THR A 57 -43.95 -9.67 1.42
CA THR A 57 -43.58 -8.37 0.84
C THR A 57 -42.23 -7.93 1.39
N GLY A 58 -41.53 -7.04 0.67
CA GLY A 58 -40.23 -6.52 1.09
C GLY A 58 -39.16 -6.64 0.01
N ASN A 59 -39.55 -7.03 -1.21
CA ASN A 59 -38.61 -7.13 -2.34
C ASN A 59 -37.88 -5.80 -2.60
N GLY A 60 -38.58 -4.66 -2.50
CA GLY A 60 -37.99 -3.33 -2.66
C GLY A 60 -36.93 -3.02 -1.58
N LEU A 61 -37.17 -3.40 -0.30
CA LEU A 61 -36.24 -3.21 0.79
C LEU A 61 -34.97 -4.06 0.62
N ALA A 62 -35.11 -5.31 0.18
CA ALA A 62 -33.97 -6.17 -0.07
C ALA A 62 -33.13 -5.68 -1.25
N ILE A 63 -33.76 -5.19 -2.32
CA ILE A 63 -33.04 -4.58 -3.45
C ILE A 63 -32.37 -3.28 -3.02
N ALA A 64 -33.05 -2.41 -2.27
CA ALA A 64 -32.47 -1.18 -1.75
C ALA A 64 -31.25 -1.45 -0.85
N ALA A 65 -31.35 -2.44 0.05
CA ALA A 65 -30.23 -2.86 0.89
C ALA A 65 -29.01 -3.32 0.06
N MET A 66 -29.26 -4.08 -1.00
CA MET A 66 -28.20 -4.57 -1.88
C MET A 66 -27.53 -3.40 -2.65
N VAL A 67 -28.32 -2.47 -3.19
CA VAL A 67 -27.80 -1.29 -3.91
C VAL A 67 -26.98 -0.40 -2.98
N ILE A 68 -27.50 -0.10 -1.79
CA ILE A 68 -26.79 0.72 -0.80
C ILE A 68 -25.47 0.04 -0.39
N ALA A 69 -25.51 -1.24 0.00
CA ALA A 69 -24.32 -1.95 0.44
C ALA A 69 -23.27 -2.08 -0.67
N THR A 70 -23.68 -2.30 -1.92
CA THR A 70 -22.78 -2.35 -3.09
C THR A 70 -22.17 -0.97 -3.35
N GLY A 71 -22.97 0.09 -3.26
CA GLY A 71 -22.52 1.47 -3.42
C GLY A 71 -21.46 1.85 -2.39
N ILE A 72 -21.67 1.48 -1.11
CA ILE A 72 -20.71 1.72 -0.03
C ILE A 72 -19.41 0.98 -0.30
N LEU A 73 -19.45 -0.32 -0.63
CA LEU A 73 -18.25 -1.10 -0.93
C LEU A 73 -17.45 -0.52 -2.11
N PHE A 74 -18.15 -0.04 -3.13
CA PHE A 74 -17.50 0.58 -4.27
C PHE A 74 -16.82 1.90 -3.89
N THR A 75 -17.51 2.74 -3.12
CA THR A 75 -16.97 4.03 -2.65
C THR A 75 -15.78 3.84 -1.71
N GLU A 76 -15.87 2.91 -0.77
CA GLU A 76 -14.77 2.58 0.14
C GLU A 76 -13.56 2.01 -0.62
N GLY A 77 -13.80 1.11 -1.57
CA GLY A 77 -12.72 0.53 -2.38
C GLY A 77 -12.02 1.59 -3.23
N TRP A 78 -12.78 2.53 -3.80
CA TRP A 78 -12.22 3.63 -4.58
C TRP A 78 -11.42 4.61 -3.70
N LEU A 79 -11.99 5.01 -2.55
CA LEU A 79 -11.34 5.93 -1.61
C LEU A 79 -10.05 5.35 -1.03
N LEU A 80 -10.06 4.06 -0.68
CA LEU A 80 -8.86 3.36 -0.19
C LEU A 80 -7.79 3.29 -1.29
N GLY A 81 -8.18 3.05 -2.54
CA GLY A 81 -7.25 3.07 -3.67
C GLY A 81 -6.60 4.43 -3.87
N GLU A 82 -7.37 5.51 -3.81
CA GLU A 82 -6.86 6.89 -3.94
C GLU A 82 -5.88 7.24 -2.82
N LEU A 83 -6.27 6.98 -1.56
CA LEU A 83 -5.39 7.20 -0.40
C LEU A 83 -4.09 6.37 -0.49
N GLN A 84 -4.18 5.12 -0.96
CA GLN A 84 -3.00 4.28 -1.12
C GLN A 84 -2.05 4.84 -2.17
N THR A 85 -2.56 5.36 -3.28
CA THR A 85 -1.76 5.98 -4.34
C THR A 85 -1.07 7.24 -3.82
N GLU A 86 -1.78 8.14 -3.14
CA GLU A 86 -1.24 9.37 -2.58
C GLU A 86 -0.15 9.10 -1.53
N VAL A 87 -0.38 8.13 -0.63
CA VAL A 87 0.63 7.70 0.35
C VAL A 87 1.86 7.13 -0.35
N GLN A 88 1.67 6.33 -1.39
CA GLN A 88 2.78 5.73 -2.13
C GLN A 88 3.62 6.78 -2.86
N GLU A 89 3.00 7.74 -3.53
CA GLU A 89 3.67 8.85 -4.21
C GLU A 89 4.44 9.73 -3.21
N SER A 90 3.83 10.05 -2.07
CA SER A 90 4.49 10.82 -1.01
C SER A 90 5.70 10.11 -0.43
N MET A 91 5.61 8.79 -0.21
CA MET A 91 6.74 8.01 0.30
C MET A 91 7.86 7.89 -0.75
N GLU A 92 7.52 7.83 -2.03
CA GLU A 92 8.52 7.81 -3.11
C GLU A 92 9.25 9.15 -3.19
N ALA A 93 8.52 10.27 -3.13
CA ALA A 93 9.12 11.60 -3.09
C ALA A 93 10.07 11.76 -1.89
N GLN A 94 9.64 11.35 -0.69
CA GLN A 94 10.50 11.38 0.50
C GLN A 94 11.76 10.52 0.35
N ALA A 95 11.65 9.35 -0.29
CA ALA A 95 12.79 8.49 -0.53
C ALA A 95 13.78 9.14 -1.50
N VAL A 96 13.28 9.72 -2.61
CA VAL A 96 14.10 10.45 -3.58
C VAL A 96 14.83 11.61 -2.93
N ASP A 97 14.11 12.46 -2.19
CA ASP A 97 14.68 13.61 -1.49
C ASP A 97 15.79 13.21 -0.50
N SER A 98 15.55 12.14 0.27
CA SER A 98 16.51 11.64 1.25
C SER A 98 17.77 11.07 0.60
N ILE A 99 17.62 10.36 -0.54
CA ILE A 99 18.73 9.83 -1.32
C ILE A 99 19.52 10.98 -1.94
N GLU A 100 18.85 11.93 -2.57
CA GLU A 100 19.49 13.09 -3.20
C GLU A 100 20.26 13.93 -2.16
N ALA A 101 19.65 14.18 -0.99
CA ALA A 101 20.30 14.86 0.12
C ALA A 101 21.56 14.13 0.60
N SER A 102 21.55 12.79 0.61
CA SER A 102 22.70 11.99 1.05
C SER A 102 23.84 11.96 0.02
N LEU A 103 23.52 12.06 -1.26
CA LEU A 103 24.50 12.04 -2.35
C LEU A 103 25.10 13.43 -2.64
N THR A 104 24.50 14.50 -2.16
CA THR A 104 24.91 15.86 -2.44
C THR A 104 25.72 16.44 -1.28
N VAL A 105 26.92 16.94 -1.54
CA VAL A 105 27.83 17.47 -0.51
C VAL A 105 27.18 18.58 0.33
N LEU A 106 26.39 19.46 -0.31
CA LEU A 106 25.73 20.57 0.37
C LEU A 106 24.55 20.13 1.26
N SER A 107 23.96 18.98 0.97
CA SER A 107 22.76 18.46 1.64
C SER A 107 23.01 17.21 2.47
N ALA A 108 24.25 16.72 2.53
CA ALA A 108 24.62 15.49 3.23
C ALA A 108 24.20 15.46 4.72
N VAL A 109 24.07 16.65 5.33
CA VAL A 109 23.64 16.82 6.72
C VAL A 109 22.11 16.82 6.86
N ALA A 110 21.40 17.15 5.77
CA ALA A 110 19.95 17.35 5.78
C ALA A 110 19.12 16.04 5.74
N ALA A 111 19.73 14.92 5.36
CA ALA A 111 19.03 13.64 5.39
C ALA A 111 18.71 13.24 6.84
N GLU A 112 17.45 12.92 7.11
CA GLU A 112 17.06 12.43 8.41
C GLU A 112 17.41 10.95 8.56
N TRP A 113 18.15 10.64 9.61
CA TRP A 113 18.61 9.31 9.93
C TRP A 113 17.79 8.68 11.05
N ASP A 114 17.63 7.37 10.96
CA ASP A 114 16.94 6.60 12.00
C ASP A 114 17.73 6.66 13.32
N GLU A 115 17.20 7.35 14.32
CA GLU A 115 17.79 7.48 15.65
C GLU A 115 17.91 6.14 16.38
N ARG A 116 17.18 5.12 15.98
CA ARG A 116 17.22 3.76 16.55
C ARG A 116 18.40 2.95 16.02
N SER A 117 18.94 3.32 14.87
CA SER A 117 20.22 2.86 14.37
C SER A 117 21.30 3.86 14.81
N THR A 118 22.56 3.44 14.86
CA THR A 118 23.65 4.40 15.10
C THR A 118 23.79 5.29 13.87
N PRO A 119 23.31 6.56 13.91
CA PRO A 119 23.42 7.42 12.75
C PRO A 119 24.89 7.71 12.45
N PRO A 120 25.30 7.75 11.19
CA PRO A 120 26.70 8.06 10.84
C PRO A 120 27.03 9.49 11.27
N ALA A 121 28.27 9.69 11.70
CA ALA A 121 28.74 11.01 12.07
C ALA A 121 28.65 11.99 10.89
N GLU A 122 28.45 13.27 11.18
CA GLU A 122 28.36 14.31 10.13
C GLU A 122 29.58 14.29 9.20
N LYS A 123 30.77 14.06 9.77
CA LYS A 123 32.01 13.92 9.02
C LYS A 123 31.95 12.76 8.03
N GLU A 124 31.46 11.60 8.43
CA GLU A 124 31.34 10.41 7.57
C GLU A 124 30.35 10.65 6.43
N ARG A 125 29.22 11.31 6.73
CA ARG A 125 28.24 11.70 5.70
C ARG A 125 28.85 12.66 4.68
N ALA A 126 29.59 13.66 5.13
CA ALA A 126 30.27 14.61 4.27
C ALA A 126 31.41 13.96 3.45
N GLU A 127 32.12 13.00 3.99
CA GLU A 127 33.15 12.23 3.27
C GLU A 127 32.52 11.35 2.21
N PHE A 128 31.45 10.63 2.52
CA PHE A 128 30.68 9.83 1.56
C PHE A 128 30.20 10.67 0.38
N ALA A 129 29.53 11.80 0.62
CA ALA A 129 29.05 12.67 -0.43
C ALA A 129 30.18 13.26 -1.28
N ARG A 130 31.34 13.62 -0.65
CA ARG A 130 32.52 14.09 -1.38
C ARG A 130 33.13 13.00 -2.25
N GLU A 131 33.16 11.76 -1.77
CA GLU A 131 33.67 10.64 -2.56
C GLU A 131 32.82 10.41 -3.82
N ILE A 132 31.49 10.40 -3.68
CA ILE A 132 30.58 10.29 -4.81
C ILE A 132 30.77 11.46 -5.79
N ALA A 133 30.84 12.68 -5.29
CA ALA A 133 31.06 13.88 -6.12
C ALA A 133 32.43 13.84 -6.84
N ALA A 134 33.46 13.31 -6.20
CA ALA A 134 34.79 13.17 -6.81
C ALA A 134 34.80 12.13 -7.94
N GLN A 135 34.06 11.04 -7.80
CA GLN A 135 34.01 9.95 -8.77
C GLN A 135 32.99 10.23 -9.90
N ALA A 136 31.75 10.54 -9.55
CA ALA A 136 30.62 10.64 -10.47
C ALA A 136 30.29 12.08 -10.88
N GLY A 137 30.79 13.09 -10.19
CA GLY A 137 30.41 14.49 -10.38
C GLY A 137 29.11 14.85 -9.64
N ALA A 138 28.54 16.00 -9.98
CA ALA A 138 27.30 16.46 -9.37
C ALA A 138 26.11 15.56 -9.76
N VAL A 139 25.26 15.28 -8.80
CA VAL A 139 24.00 14.54 -9.01
C VAL A 139 23.01 15.47 -9.70
N ARG A 140 22.40 14.99 -10.77
CA ARG A 140 21.39 15.72 -11.55
C ARG A 140 19.98 15.26 -11.27
N GLN A 141 19.79 13.93 -11.11
CA GLN A 141 18.49 13.34 -10.92
C GLN A 141 18.62 11.98 -10.24
N VAL A 142 17.76 11.70 -9.30
CA VAL A 142 17.60 10.38 -8.66
C VAL A 142 16.30 9.76 -9.16
N THR A 143 16.34 8.49 -9.51
CA THR A 143 15.17 7.72 -9.94
C THR A 143 15.11 6.41 -9.17
N VAL A 144 14.00 6.16 -8.52
CA VAL A 144 13.72 4.87 -7.85
C VAL A 144 13.35 3.83 -8.89
N THR A 145 14.03 2.68 -8.88
CA THR A 145 13.82 1.60 -9.86
C THR A 145 13.08 0.41 -9.27
N ARG A 146 13.28 0.15 -7.98
CA ARG A 146 12.61 -0.96 -7.29
C ARG A 146 12.43 -0.61 -5.82
N ARG A 147 11.33 -1.08 -5.25
CA ARG A 147 11.03 -0.94 -3.84
C ARG A 147 10.58 -2.29 -3.28
N SER A 148 11.04 -2.65 -2.10
CA SER A 148 10.55 -3.78 -1.32
C SER A 148 10.26 -3.33 0.11
N VAL A 149 9.26 -3.95 0.72
CA VAL A 149 8.87 -3.67 2.11
C VAL A 149 8.97 -4.98 2.89
N GLU A 150 9.71 -4.97 3.97
CA GLU A 150 9.92 -6.11 4.85
C GLU A 150 9.47 -5.76 6.28
N GLY A 151 8.86 -6.74 6.95
CA GLY A 151 8.35 -6.57 8.31
C GLY A 151 6.91 -6.04 8.36
N LEU A 152 6.11 -6.60 9.30
CA LEU A 152 4.71 -6.22 9.50
C LEU A 152 4.54 -5.16 10.59
N THR A 153 5.37 -5.22 11.64
CA THR A 153 5.27 -4.33 12.81
C THR A 153 6.15 -3.10 12.70
N GLU A 154 7.34 -3.25 12.12
CA GLU A 154 8.28 -2.17 11.83
C GLU A 154 8.71 -2.33 10.37
N PRO A 155 7.95 -1.78 9.41
CA PRO A 155 8.27 -1.97 8.01
C PRO A 155 9.58 -1.27 7.66
N ILE A 156 10.51 -2.07 7.16
CA ILE A 156 11.77 -1.62 6.56
C ILE A 156 11.54 -1.56 5.05
N ILE A 157 11.84 -0.42 4.47
CA ILE A 157 11.69 -0.18 3.05
C ILE A 157 13.06 -0.16 2.41
N SER A 158 13.34 -1.13 1.55
CA SER A 158 14.54 -1.16 0.73
C SER A 158 14.23 -0.64 -0.67
N THR A 159 15.00 0.32 -1.11
CA THR A 159 14.78 1.05 -2.37
C THR A 159 16.04 0.98 -3.22
N ALA A 160 15.95 0.34 -4.38
CA ALA A 160 16.99 0.43 -5.38
C ALA A 160 16.79 1.69 -6.22
N PHE A 161 17.86 2.40 -6.49
CA PHE A 161 17.82 3.65 -7.24
C PHE A 161 18.98 3.79 -8.22
N ASN A 162 18.76 4.66 -9.20
CA ASN A 162 19.77 5.14 -10.13
C ASN A 162 19.91 6.65 -9.97
N ALA A 163 21.12 7.13 -9.79
CA ALA A 163 21.41 8.56 -9.79
C ALA A 163 22.18 8.94 -11.05
N SER A 164 21.56 9.78 -11.87
CA SER A 164 22.23 10.40 -13.03
C SER A 164 23.17 11.49 -12.54
N CYS A 165 24.45 11.34 -12.79
CA CYS A 165 25.50 12.29 -12.42
C CYS A 165 26.18 12.85 -13.66
N GLU A 166 27.04 13.87 -13.49
CA GLU A 166 27.76 14.51 -14.61
C GLU A 166 28.64 13.55 -15.39
N ARG A 167 29.27 12.58 -14.71
CA ARG A 167 30.23 11.65 -15.32
C ARG A 167 29.68 10.26 -15.56
N GLY A 168 28.40 10.02 -15.30
CA GLY A 168 27.76 8.73 -15.51
C GLY A 168 26.61 8.47 -14.58
N THR A 169 26.20 7.20 -14.47
CA THR A 169 25.10 6.77 -13.61
C THR A 169 25.65 6.00 -12.43
N VAL A 170 25.22 6.37 -11.24
CA VAL A 170 25.47 5.68 -9.98
C VAL A 170 24.27 4.79 -9.67
N PHE A 171 24.53 3.54 -9.32
CA PHE A 171 23.51 2.61 -8.89
C PHE A 171 23.60 2.45 -7.38
N GLY A 172 22.46 2.32 -6.70
CA GLY A 172 22.50 2.15 -5.26
C GLY A 172 21.26 1.54 -4.67
N ASN A 173 21.37 1.22 -3.38
CA ASN A 173 20.28 0.78 -2.54
C ASN A 173 20.23 1.65 -1.29
N ALA A 174 19.05 2.12 -0.92
CA ALA A 174 18.80 2.83 0.31
C ALA A 174 17.79 2.06 1.14
N THR A 175 18.03 1.98 2.43
CA THR A 175 17.14 1.31 3.39
C THR A 175 16.57 2.35 4.34
N PHE A 176 15.25 2.36 4.46
CA PHE A 176 14.51 3.29 5.28
C PHE A 176 13.75 2.56 6.38
N ALA A 177 13.67 3.18 7.55
CA ALA A 177 12.67 2.84 8.56
C ALA A 177 11.47 3.78 8.44
N THR A 178 10.30 3.31 8.83
CA THR A 178 9.08 4.14 8.87
C THR A 178 8.81 4.61 10.29
N VAL A 179 8.50 5.89 10.42
CA VAL A 179 8.00 6.47 11.67
C VAL A 179 6.49 6.63 11.55
N PRO A 180 5.69 5.81 12.26
CA PRO A 180 4.24 5.76 12.06
C PRO A 180 3.47 6.94 12.67
N ALA A 181 4.16 7.95 13.22
CA ALA A 181 3.53 9.07 13.94
C ALA A 181 2.78 10.07 13.03
N THR A 182 2.92 9.96 11.71
CA THR A 182 2.34 10.88 10.72
C THR A 182 1.62 10.12 9.61
N LEU A 183 0.65 10.77 8.97
CA LEU A 183 0.03 10.28 7.73
C LEU A 183 0.31 11.33 6.64
N PRO A 184 1.05 11.02 5.55
CA PRO A 184 1.75 9.75 5.28
C PRO A 184 2.88 9.45 6.28
N PRO A 185 3.28 8.18 6.46
CA PRO A 185 4.36 7.81 7.37
C PRO A 185 5.68 8.45 6.90
N LYS A 186 6.45 8.94 7.87
CA LYS A 186 7.74 9.56 7.60
C LYS A 186 8.80 8.49 7.37
N LEU A 187 9.62 8.68 6.33
CA LEU A 187 10.77 7.84 6.05
C LEU A 187 12.03 8.44 6.67
N VAL A 188 12.78 7.62 7.39
CA VAL A 188 14.09 7.97 7.93
C VAL A 188 15.13 7.00 7.39
N LEU A 189 16.26 7.52 6.92
CA LEU A 189 17.30 6.74 6.27
C LEU A 189 18.04 5.90 7.32
N ARG A 190 18.23 4.62 7.03
CA ARG A 190 18.99 3.67 7.85
C ARG A 190 20.37 3.40 7.30
N SER A 191 20.42 3.16 6.00
CA SER A 191 21.66 2.92 5.28
C SER A 191 21.49 3.30 3.81
N ILE A 192 22.59 3.68 3.19
CA ILE A 192 22.68 3.90 1.76
C ILE A 192 23.95 3.26 1.24
N GLU A 193 23.82 2.52 0.18
CA GLU A 193 24.92 1.87 -0.53
C GLU A 193 24.90 2.32 -1.98
N VAL A 194 26.03 2.69 -2.52
CA VAL A 194 26.18 3.10 -3.90
C VAL A 194 27.32 2.38 -4.58
N GLU A 195 27.15 2.09 -5.86
CA GLU A 195 28.15 1.49 -6.71
C GLU A 195 28.38 2.36 -7.95
N PHE A 196 29.62 2.72 -8.19
CA PHE A 196 30.07 3.47 -9.37
C PHE A 196 31.38 2.90 -9.87
N ALA A 197 31.45 2.56 -11.15
CA ALA A 197 32.63 2.00 -11.82
C ALA A 197 33.29 0.80 -11.09
N GLY A 198 32.47 -0.02 -10.41
CA GLY A 198 32.91 -1.18 -9.65
C GLY A 198 33.43 -0.86 -8.24
N VAL A 199 33.39 0.39 -7.83
CA VAL A 199 33.67 0.81 -6.45
C VAL A 199 32.34 0.89 -5.70
N ARG A 200 32.27 0.23 -4.54
CA ARG A 200 31.10 0.21 -3.68
C ARG A 200 31.41 0.99 -2.41
N VAL A 201 30.55 1.95 -2.11
CA VAL A 201 30.64 2.78 -0.90
C VAL A 201 29.33 2.69 -0.14
N GLN A 202 29.40 2.49 1.18
CA GLN A 202 28.23 2.32 2.02
C GLN A 202 28.28 3.28 3.21
N LEU A 203 27.12 3.79 3.60
CA LEU A 203 26.95 4.63 4.77
C LEU A 203 25.73 4.16 5.60
N PRO A 204 25.84 3.92 6.95
CA PRO A 204 27.08 3.91 7.68
C PRO A 204 28.03 2.83 7.17
N ALA A 205 29.32 3.06 7.31
CA ALA A 205 30.30 2.03 7.01
C ALA A 205 30.00 0.83 7.93
N VAL A 206 29.64 -0.29 7.33
CA VAL A 206 29.47 -1.54 8.09
C VAL A 206 30.87 -2.00 8.42
N ASP A 207 31.24 -1.92 9.70
CA ASP A 207 32.36 -2.70 10.21
C ASP A 207 32.07 -4.15 9.80
N ALA A 208 32.93 -4.72 8.97
CA ALA A 208 32.74 -5.98 8.27
C ALA A 208 32.49 -7.16 9.23
N GLY A 209 31.31 -7.17 9.84
CA GLY A 209 30.74 -8.34 10.48
C GLY A 209 30.12 -9.24 9.40
N PRO A 210 30.20 -10.56 9.52
CA PRO A 210 29.89 -11.49 8.44
C PRO A 210 28.36 -11.62 8.24
N THR A 211 27.78 -10.72 7.48
CA THR A 211 26.43 -10.95 6.96
C THR A 211 26.47 -10.66 5.46
N ALA A 212 26.78 -11.70 4.69
CA ALA A 212 26.68 -11.62 3.25
C ALA A 212 25.24 -11.23 2.85
N PRO A 213 25.05 -10.20 2.02
CA PRO A 213 23.73 -9.92 1.45
C PRO A 213 23.30 -11.11 0.59
N PRO A 214 21.99 -11.38 0.50
CA PRO A 214 21.50 -12.40 -0.41
C PRO A 214 21.94 -12.03 -1.82
N THR A 215 22.84 -12.82 -2.37
CA THR A 215 23.24 -12.74 -3.77
C THR A 215 22.00 -13.00 -4.61
N ILE A 216 21.38 -11.96 -5.12
CA ILE A 216 20.34 -12.10 -6.15
C ILE A 216 21.08 -12.57 -7.40
N ALA A 217 20.99 -13.87 -7.66
CA ALA A 217 21.52 -14.44 -8.90
C ALA A 217 20.94 -13.65 -10.10
N PRO A 218 21.77 -13.31 -11.09
CA PRO A 218 21.28 -12.66 -12.29
C PRO A 218 20.21 -13.57 -12.93
N THR A 219 19.01 -13.02 -13.09
CA THR A 219 17.90 -13.70 -13.76
C THR A 219 18.38 -14.12 -15.15
N ALA A 220 18.42 -15.42 -15.39
CA ALA A 220 18.79 -15.97 -16.70
C ALA A 220 17.96 -15.31 -17.80
N PRO A 221 18.53 -14.98 -18.96
CA PRO A 221 17.79 -14.41 -20.07
C PRO A 221 16.65 -15.34 -20.46
N LEU A 222 15.46 -14.77 -20.63
CA LEU A 222 14.28 -15.48 -21.14
C LEU A 222 14.63 -16.16 -22.47
N PRO A 223 14.22 -17.42 -22.69
CA PRO A 223 14.43 -18.08 -23.98
C PRO A 223 13.69 -17.27 -25.06
N GLU A 224 14.41 -16.99 -26.15
CA GLU A 224 13.84 -16.36 -27.34
C GLU A 224 12.66 -17.18 -27.88
N PRO A 225 11.55 -16.54 -28.28
CA PRO A 225 10.45 -17.26 -28.90
C PRO A 225 10.94 -17.83 -30.24
N SER A 226 10.95 -19.16 -30.35
CA SER A 226 11.17 -19.86 -31.59
C SER A 226 10.07 -19.50 -32.58
N THR A 227 10.41 -18.73 -33.57
CA THR A 227 9.58 -18.46 -34.76
C THR A 227 9.39 -19.71 -35.56
N PRO A 228 8.16 -19.99 -36.04
CA PRO A 228 7.85 -21.12 -36.88
C PRO A 228 8.42 -21.02 -38.31
#